data_bee913dc4a7e8a063d3c50bcd476731f
#
_entry.id   bee913dc4a7e8a063d3c50bcd476731f
#
_cell.length_a   1.000
_cell.length_b   1.000
_cell.length_c   1.000
_cell.angle_alpha   90.00
_cell.angle_beta   90.00
_cell.angle_gamma   90.00
#
_symmetry.space_group_name_H-M   'P 1'
#
loop_
_entity.id
_entity.type
_entity.pdbx_description
1 polymer ?
#
loop_
_entity_poly.entity_id
_entity_poly.type
_entity_poly.pdbx_seq_one_letter_code
_entity_poly.pdbx_strand_id
1 'polypeptide(L)'
;MPDTSLLPQTTSPLAREMRSFTGLFTEKTFDWDAFPASRGFPDLARAQLRYIGAGGSPKSNDPSTLKAEHFTFSLVNQPVGKFAASHAHEVVEHFMVLQGVLTVGTVWGDEVVEVKLGPKDLLLNKSGRPHGFRNDGVEPVLMQITVGSGTPEMPVHVCHPKNKDLELSRRFGAPGPEKIELFSPESADRRHLELGKHVVRHRDRVPVWEKAGFARMTYVGEGGAPAHGYSMDMIHLPKGVAVRPYVREVEDAYFVLEGALTVGWEQDGEIVERRLGARDLIFNPAGRPHYFRNDGVVDAQFTMVVGSGKPQPVTFEAA
;
A
#
# COMPACT_ATOMS: atom_id res chain seq x y z
N MET A 1 -14.76 24.78 22.59
CA MET A 1 -13.55 24.35 21.88
C MET A 1 -13.14 25.50 21.01
N PRO A 2 -11.90 26.01 21.06
CA PRO A 2 -11.49 27.05 20.12
C PRO A 2 -11.44 26.42 18.71
N ASP A 3 -12.07 27.11 17.78
CA ASP A 3 -12.09 26.80 16.36
C ASP A 3 -10.66 26.89 15.81
N THR A 4 -10.03 25.75 15.54
CA THR A 4 -8.68 25.67 14.97
C THR A 4 -8.66 25.84 13.44
N SER A 5 -9.78 26.23 12.83
CA SER A 5 -9.91 26.43 11.38
C SER A 5 -9.30 27.75 10.87
N LEU A 6 -8.75 28.60 11.74
CA LEU A 6 -8.30 29.94 11.41
C LEU A 6 -6.79 30.21 11.50
N LEU A 7 -5.95 29.17 11.35
CA LEU A 7 -4.56 29.45 11.00
C LEU A 7 -4.54 30.00 9.56
N PRO A 8 -3.87 31.15 9.30
CA PRO A 8 -3.78 31.67 7.94
C PRO A 8 -3.18 30.62 7.04
N GLN A 9 -3.95 30.15 6.06
CA GLN A 9 -3.42 29.25 5.04
C GLN A 9 -2.33 30.02 4.32
N THR A 10 -1.07 29.67 4.59
CA THR A 10 0.06 30.24 3.87
C THR A 10 -0.15 30.01 2.38
N THR A 11 -0.24 31.11 1.63
CA THR A 11 -0.47 31.08 0.17
C THR A 11 0.83 31.05 -0.62
N SER A 12 1.95 30.74 0.06
CA SER A 12 3.27 30.67 -0.57
C SER A 12 3.34 29.64 -1.71
N PRO A 13 4.27 29.79 -2.66
CA PRO A 13 4.49 28.79 -3.69
C PRO A 13 4.76 27.38 -3.11
N LEU A 14 5.61 27.28 -2.07
CA LEU A 14 5.93 26.02 -1.41
C LEU A 14 4.69 25.38 -0.75
N ALA A 15 3.85 26.17 -0.10
CA ALA A 15 2.60 25.68 0.49
C ALA A 15 1.59 25.20 -0.56
N ARG A 16 1.54 25.83 -1.74
CA ARG A 16 0.71 25.36 -2.86
C ARG A 16 1.26 24.06 -3.44
N GLU A 17 2.59 23.99 -3.61
CA GLU A 17 3.26 22.78 -4.05
C GLU A 17 2.96 21.61 -3.10
N MET A 18 3.19 21.77 -1.80
CA MET A 18 2.92 20.74 -0.79
C MET A 18 1.46 20.24 -0.84
N ARG A 19 0.49 21.16 -1.06
CA ARG A 19 -0.91 20.76 -1.24
C ARG A 19 -1.12 19.89 -2.46
N SER A 20 -0.43 20.17 -3.58
CA SER A 20 -0.52 19.36 -4.79
C SER A 20 0.10 17.97 -4.64
N PHE A 21 0.96 17.76 -3.64
CA PHE A 21 1.55 16.48 -3.27
C PHE A 21 0.81 15.78 -2.10
N THR A 22 -0.36 16.29 -1.71
CA THR A 22 -1.17 15.72 -0.63
C THR A 22 -2.46 15.12 -1.20
N GLY A 23 -2.76 13.88 -0.85
CA GLY A 23 -4.02 13.22 -1.14
C GLY A 23 -4.87 13.10 0.13
N LEU A 24 -5.92 13.91 0.27
CA LEU A 24 -6.84 13.79 1.40
C LEU A 24 -7.92 12.75 1.08
N PHE A 25 -8.15 11.82 1.99
CA PHE A 25 -9.14 10.76 1.81
C PHE A 25 -10.55 11.33 1.60
N THR A 26 -10.89 12.41 2.30
CA THR A 26 -12.18 13.08 2.20
C THR A 26 -12.43 13.78 0.87
N GLU A 27 -11.38 14.05 0.09
CA GLU A 27 -11.45 14.69 -1.23
C GLU A 27 -11.44 13.67 -2.37
N LYS A 28 -11.34 12.38 -2.06
CA LYS A 28 -11.25 11.29 -3.04
C LYS A 28 -12.50 10.43 -3.03
N THR A 29 -12.78 9.82 -4.16
CA THR A 29 -13.90 8.90 -4.33
C THR A 29 -13.43 7.55 -4.86
N PHE A 30 -14.11 6.47 -4.46
CA PHE A 30 -13.88 5.14 -5.02
C PHE A 30 -14.44 5.06 -6.43
N ASP A 31 -13.58 4.70 -7.38
CA ASP A 31 -13.93 4.46 -8.78
C ASP A 31 -14.32 2.98 -8.96
N TRP A 32 -15.61 2.74 -9.14
CA TRP A 32 -16.17 1.40 -9.39
C TRP A 32 -15.94 0.90 -10.81
N ASP A 33 -15.51 1.76 -11.73
CA ASP A 33 -15.13 1.42 -13.11
C ASP A 33 -13.61 1.39 -13.32
N ALA A 34 -12.85 1.31 -12.22
CA ALA A 34 -11.39 1.28 -12.28
C ALA A 34 -10.81 0.06 -12.99
N PHE A 35 -11.55 -1.04 -12.99
CA PHE A 35 -11.10 -2.34 -13.51
C PHE A 35 -11.95 -2.79 -14.69
N PRO A 36 -11.58 -2.45 -15.94
CA PRO A 36 -12.38 -2.80 -17.13
C PRO A 36 -12.62 -4.30 -17.30
N ALA A 37 -11.70 -5.13 -16.82
CA ALA A 37 -11.86 -6.57 -16.83
C ALA A 37 -13.08 -7.05 -16.01
N SER A 38 -13.57 -6.24 -15.05
CA SER A 38 -14.75 -6.55 -14.23
C SER A 38 -16.07 -6.22 -14.92
N ARG A 39 -16.05 -5.47 -16.03
CA ARG A 39 -17.28 -5.06 -16.73
C ARG A 39 -18.04 -6.26 -17.26
N GLY A 40 -19.33 -6.33 -16.94
CA GLY A 40 -20.19 -7.46 -17.30
C GLY A 40 -20.08 -8.69 -16.39
N PHE A 41 -19.24 -8.63 -15.36
CA PHE A 41 -19.04 -9.70 -14.37
C PHE A 41 -19.27 -9.18 -12.95
N PRO A 42 -20.51 -9.21 -12.43
CA PRO A 42 -20.85 -8.66 -11.11
C PRO A 42 -20.03 -9.27 -9.96
N ASP A 43 -19.58 -10.52 -10.10
CA ASP A 43 -18.76 -11.21 -9.11
C ASP A 43 -17.33 -10.66 -9.01
N LEU A 44 -16.88 -9.91 -10.00
CA LEU A 44 -15.59 -9.22 -10.00
C LEU A 44 -15.68 -7.76 -9.55
N ALA A 45 -16.86 -7.31 -9.08
CA ALA A 45 -17.06 -5.92 -8.68
C ALA A 45 -16.13 -5.53 -7.51
N ARG A 46 -15.37 -4.48 -7.71
CA ARG A 46 -14.52 -3.82 -6.71
C ARG A 46 -14.23 -2.39 -7.12
N ALA A 47 -13.87 -1.54 -6.17
CA ALA A 47 -13.57 -0.16 -6.43
C ALA A 47 -12.15 0.22 -6.04
N GLN A 48 -11.54 1.15 -6.76
CA GLN A 48 -10.21 1.67 -6.49
C GLN A 48 -10.27 3.17 -6.15
N LEU A 49 -9.51 3.59 -5.14
CA LEU A 49 -9.25 4.97 -4.82
C LEU A 49 -7.74 5.20 -4.99
N ARG A 50 -7.36 6.11 -5.92
CA ARG A 50 -5.96 6.30 -6.33
C ARG A 50 -5.34 7.49 -5.61
N TYR A 51 -4.13 7.31 -5.08
CA TYR A 51 -3.28 8.38 -4.57
C TYR A 51 -2.13 8.66 -5.53
N ILE A 52 -1.40 7.62 -5.93
CA ILE A 52 -0.20 7.72 -6.76
C ILE A 52 -0.37 6.77 -7.94
N GLY A 53 -0.32 7.30 -9.15
CA GLY A 53 -0.42 6.54 -10.39
C GLY A 53 -1.74 5.79 -10.56
N ALA A 54 -1.78 4.88 -11.52
CA ALA A 54 -2.99 4.16 -11.90
C ALA A 54 -3.08 2.71 -11.38
N GLY A 55 -1.98 2.16 -10.84
CA GLY A 55 -1.96 0.80 -10.29
C GLY A 55 -2.39 -0.27 -11.30
N GLY A 56 -1.92 -0.22 -12.55
CA GLY A 56 -2.33 -1.14 -13.61
C GLY A 56 -3.75 -0.88 -14.17
N SER A 57 -4.39 0.22 -13.77
CA SER A 57 -5.64 0.71 -14.36
C SER A 57 -5.37 1.45 -15.68
N PRO A 58 -6.27 1.39 -16.68
CA PRO A 58 -6.13 2.15 -17.93
C PRO A 58 -6.19 3.67 -17.74
N LYS A 59 -6.56 4.16 -16.55
CA LYS A 59 -6.60 5.60 -16.23
C LYS A 59 -5.23 6.11 -15.77
N SER A 60 -4.15 5.76 -16.50
CA SER A 60 -2.78 6.19 -16.20
C SER A 60 -2.56 7.71 -16.23
N ASN A 61 -3.42 8.44 -16.92
CA ASN A 61 -3.38 9.90 -17.03
C ASN A 61 -4.43 10.63 -16.17
N ASP A 62 -4.91 10.00 -15.10
CA ASP A 62 -5.83 10.63 -14.15
C ASP A 62 -5.14 11.82 -13.49
N PRO A 63 -5.60 13.07 -13.73
CA PRO A 63 -4.97 14.27 -13.18
C PRO A 63 -5.15 14.40 -11.68
N SER A 64 -6.05 13.64 -11.08
CA SER A 64 -6.28 13.61 -9.63
C SER A 64 -5.26 12.75 -8.86
N THR A 65 -4.33 12.07 -9.56
CA THR A 65 -3.31 11.23 -8.96
C THR A 65 -1.94 11.87 -9.01
N LEU A 66 -1.16 11.65 -7.95
CA LEU A 66 0.26 11.98 -7.91
C LEU A 66 1.05 11.07 -8.85
N LYS A 67 2.22 11.53 -9.27
CA LYS A 67 3.12 10.74 -10.12
C LYS A 67 4.38 10.42 -9.35
N ALA A 68 4.67 9.14 -9.20
CA ALA A 68 5.95 8.65 -8.70
C ALA A 68 6.70 7.92 -9.82
N GLU A 69 7.99 7.77 -9.66
CA GLU A 69 8.84 7.04 -10.60
C GLU A 69 8.83 5.54 -10.31
N HIS A 70 8.90 5.15 -9.03
CA HIS A 70 9.21 3.78 -8.61
C HIS A 70 8.01 2.98 -8.14
N PHE A 71 6.87 3.61 -7.80
CA PHE A 71 5.70 2.88 -7.30
C PHE A 71 4.38 3.59 -7.57
N THR A 72 3.29 2.83 -7.54
CA THR A 72 1.93 3.36 -7.44
C THR A 72 1.35 3.08 -6.06
N PHE A 73 0.32 3.83 -5.65
CA PHE A 73 -0.33 3.64 -4.37
C PHE A 73 -1.84 3.87 -4.49
N SER A 74 -2.63 2.89 -4.09
CA SER A 74 -4.08 2.97 -4.11
C SER A 74 -4.72 2.20 -2.95
N LEU A 75 -5.97 2.52 -2.66
CA LEU A 75 -6.84 1.68 -1.85
C LEU A 75 -7.81 0.92 -2.75
N VAL A 76 -8.10 -0.32 -2.41
CA VAL A 76 -9.14 -1.12 -3.06
C VAL A 76 -10.17 -1.55 -2.03
N ASN A 77 -11.43 -1.30 -2.35
CA ASN A 77 -12.58 -1.84 -1.64
C ASN A 77 -13.04 -3.10 -2.36
N GLN A 78 -13.01 -4.23 -1.64
CA GLN A 78 -13.45 -5.54 -2.13
C GLN A 78 -14.71 -5.97 -1.36
N PRO A 79 -15.90 -5.89 -1.96
CA PRO A 79 -17.14 -6.28 -1.30
C PRO A 79 -17.18 -7.76 -0.92
N VAL A 80 -18.06 -8.11 0.02
CA VAL A 80 -18.31 -9.50 0.45
C VAL A 80 -18.71 -10.37 -0.73
N GLY A 81 -18.17 -11.57 -0.81
CA GLY A 81 -18.45 -12.55 -1.86
C GLY A 81 -17.83 -12.25 -3.23
N LYS A 82 -17.14 -11.10 -3.41
CA LYS A 82 -16.50 -10.73 -4.68
C LYS A 82 -15.05 -11.19 -4.73
N PHE A 83 -14.51 -11.30 -5.97
CA PHE A 83 -13.12 -11.73 -6.18
C PHE A 83 -12.45 -10.97 -7.33
N ALA A 84 -11.12 -10.95 -7.33
CA ALA A 84 -10.31 -10.57 -8.47
C ALA A 84 -9.80 -11.83 -9.16
N ALA A 85 -10.06 -11.95 -10.46
CA ALA A 85 -9.60 -13.05 -11.27
C ALA A 85 -8.08 -13.13 -11.29
N SER A 86 -7.53 -14.35 -11.38
CA SER A 86 -6.09 -14.59 -11.37
C SER A 86 -5.39 -13.86 -12.52
N HIS A 87 -4.36 -13.08 -12.19
CA HIS A 87 -3.56 -12.27 -13.09
C HIS A 87 -2.11 -12.18 -12.61
N ALA A 88 -1.24 -11.71 -13.49
CA ALA A 88 0.18 -11.47 -13.18
C ALA A 88 0.59 -10.09 -13.65
N HIS A 89 1.52 -9.47 -12.92
CA HIS A 89 2.19 -8.21 -13.27
C HIS A 89 3.66 -8.47 -13.63
N GLU A 90 4.24 -7.60 -14.44
CA GLU A 90 5.66 -7.61 -14.79
C GLU A 90 6.55 -7.18 -13.62
N VAL A 91 5.97 -6.52 -12.62
CA VAL A 91 6.63 -6.04 -11.40
C VAL A 91 5.96 -6.65 -10.16
N VAL A 92 6.56 -6.44 -9.00
CA VAL A 92 5.96 -6.86 -7.72
C VAL A 92 4.75 -6.00 -7.36
N GLU A 93 3.79 -6.60 -6.68
CA GLU A 93 2.61 -5.92 -6.13
C GLU A 93 2.37 -6.40 -4.71
N HIS A 94 2.09 -5.51 -3.77
CA HIS A 94 1.65 -5.95 -2.45
C HIS A 94 0.21 -5.60 -2.14
N PHE A 95 -0.40 -6.46 -1.34
CA PHE A 95 -1.69 -6.24 -0.68
C PHE A 95 -1.45 -6.13 0.83
N MET A 96 -1.74 -4.99 1.43
CA MET A 96 -1.79 -4.83 2.87
C MET A 96 -3.24 -4.58 3.29
N VAL A 97 -3.79 -5.43 4.13
CA VAL A 97 -5.17 -5.31 4.60
C VAL A 97 -5.27 -4.20 5.65
N LEU A 98 -6.23 -3.30 5.47
CA LEU A 98 -6.55 -2.24 6.44
C LEU A 98 -7.80 -2.60 7.27
N GLN A 99 -8.74 -3.33 6.66
CA GLN A 99 -9.99 -3.75 7.28
C GLN A 99 -10.48 -5.06 6.65
N GLY A 100 -11.10 -5.92 7.44
CA GLY A 100 -11.64 -7.20 7.01
C GLY A 100 -10.59 -8.30 6.91
N VAL A 101 -10.93 -9.39 6.23
CA VAL A 101 -10.05 -10.54 5.98
C VAL A 101 -10.03 -10.86 4.50
N LEU A 102 -8.85 -10.79 3.89
CA LEU A 102 -8.63 -11.07 2.47
C LEU A 102 -8.06 -12.48 2.29
N THR A 103 -8.64 -13.26 1.38
CA THR A 103 -8.03 -14.50 0.88
C THR A 103 -7.28 -14.19 -0.41
N VAL A 104 -5.97 -14.43 -0.44
CA VAL A 104 -5.13 -14.29 -1.64
C VAL A 104 -4.69 -15.67 -2.10
N GLY A 105 -4.98 -16.01 -3.35
CA GLY A 105 -4.53 -17.25 -3.98
C GLY A 105 -3.32 -16.99 -4.87
N THR A 106 -2.22 -17.70 -4.61
CA THR A 106 -1.03 -17.70 -5.46
C THR A 106 -0.98 -19.01 -6.24
N VAL A 107 -0.72 -18.93 -7.55
CA VAL A 107 -0.89 -20.04 -8.50
C VAL A 107 0.44 -20.71 -8.86
N TRP A 108 0.49 -22.04 -8.82
CA TRP A 108 1.59 -22.90 -9.29
C TRP A 108 1.04 -23.99 -10.23
N GLY A 109 0.99 -23.68 -11.53
CA GLY A 109 0.38 -24.60 -12.52
C GLY A 109 -1.12 -24.71 -12.30
N ASP A 110 -1.62 -25.90 -11.92
CA ASP A 110 -3.00 -26.19 -11.58
C ASP A 110 -3.28 -26.19 -10.05
N GLU A 111 -2.27 -25.89 -9.25
CA GLU A 111 -2.36 -25.82 -7.79
C GLU A 111 -2.34 -24.39 -7.30
N VAL A 112 -3.00 -24.14 -6.17
CA VAL A 112 -3.11 -22.81 -5.55
C VAL A 112 -2.78 -22.93 -4.06
N VAL A 113 -1.96 -22.02 -3.56
CA VAL A 113 -1.78 -21.82 -2.12
C VAL A 113 -2.48 -20.53 -1.71
N GLU A 114 -3.42 -20.64 -0.79
CA GLU A 114 -4.22 -19.52 -0.29
C GLU A 114 -3.67 -19.00 1.03
N VAL A 115 -3.52 -17.67 1.11
CA VAL A 115 -3.14 -16.96 2.33
C VAL A 115 -4.31 -16.11 2.79
N LYS A 116 -4.74 -16.27 4.05
CA LYS A 116 -5.69 -15.34 4.67
C LYS A 116 -4.92 -14.23 5.37
N LEU A 117 -5.20 -12.98 5.01
CA LEU A 117 -4.59 -11.78 5.56
C LEU A 117 -5.61 -11.04 6.41
N GLY A 118 -5.27 -10.74 7.66
CA GLY A 118 -6.02 -9.84 8.53
C GLY A 118 -5.47 -8.41 8.49
N PRO A 119 -6.06 -7.49 9.29
CA PRO A 119 -5.61 -6.11 9.36
C PRO A 119 -4.10 -5.98 9.66
N LYS A 120 -3.44 -5.14 8.86
CA LYS A 120 -1.99 -4.89 8.87
C LYS A 120 -1.11 -6.06 8.41
N ASP A 121 -1.68 -7.24 8.06
CA ASP A 121 -0.92 -8.26 7.34
C ASP A 121 -0.68 -7.84 5.89
N LEU A 122 0.44 -8.31 5.32
CA LEU A 122 0.81 -8.03 3.93
C LEU A 122 1.23 -9.30 3.21
N LEU A 123 0.87 -9.40 1.92
CA LEU A 123 1.47 -10.33 0.96
C LEU A 123 2.08 -9.55 -0.19
N LEU A 124 3.35 -9.78 -0.47
CA LEU A 124 4.05 -9.30 -1.66
C LEU A 124 3.93 -10.35 -2.77
N ASN A 125 3.16 -10.04 -3.80
CA ASN A 125 3.05 -10.87 -5.00
C ASN A 125 4.29 -10.68 -5.88
N LYS A 126 4.95 -11.78 -6.20
CA LYS A 126 6.17 -11.77 -7.00
C LYS A 126 5.86 -11.43 -8.46
N SER A 127 6.75 -10.67 -9.10
CA SER A 127 6.73 -10.42 -10.55
C SER A 127 6.54 -11.73 -11.34
N GLY A 128 5.63 -11.71 -12.31
CA GLY A 128 5.29 -12.83 -13.18
C GLY A 128 4.55 -14.00 -12.49
N ARG A 129 4.34 -13.97 -11.18
CA ARG A 129 3.60 -15.01 -10.45
C ARG A 129 2.11 -14.73 -10.51
N PRO A 130 1.29 -15.61 -11.13
CA PRO A 130 -0.15 -15.42 -11.14
C PRO A 130 -0.74 -15.50 -9.73
N HIS A 131 -1.62 -14.56 -9.45
CA HIS A 131 -2.32 -14.44 -8.17
C HIS A 131 -3.70 -13.80 -8.36
N GLY A 132 -4.55 -14.00 -7.40
CA GLY A 132 -5.86 -13.38 -7.31
C GLY A 132 -6.26 -13.22 -5.85
N PHE A 133 -7.40 -12.58 -5.61
CA PHE A 133 -7.89 -12.45 -4.25
C PHE A 133 -9.42 -12.47 -4.21
N ARG A 134 -9.97 -12.86 -3.06
CA ARG A 134 -11.41 -12.84 -2.82
C ARG A 134 -11.73 -12.47 -1.38
N ASN A 135 -12.91 -11.95 -1.19
CA ASN A 135 -13.48 -11.67 0.12
C ASN A 135 -14.49 -12.76 0.48
N ASP A 136 -14.07 -13.73 1.27
CA ASP A 136 -14.93 -14.79 1.81
C ASP A 136 -15.44 -14.44 3.22
N GLY A 137 -15.17 -13.22 3.69
CA GLY A 137 -15.57 -12.73 5.02
C GLY A 137 -16.99 -12.22 5.06
N VAL A 138 -17.33 -11.59 6.18
CA VAL A 138 -18.69 -11.05 6.46
C VAL A 138 -18.76 -9.52 6.37
N GLU A 139 -17.63 -8.86 6.10
CA GLU A 139 -17.52 -7.41 5.92
C GLU A 139 -16.70 -7.07 4.69
N PRO A 140 -16.86 -5.87 4.09
CA PRO A 140 -15.99 -5.42 3.01
C PRO A 140 -14.53 -5.38 3.44
N VAL A 141 -13.64 -5.79 2.54
CA VAL A 141 -12.20 -5.63 2.74
C VAL A 141 -11.77 -4.28 2.17
N LEU A 142 -11.05 -3.52 2.97
CA LEU A 142 -10.26 -2.38 2.50
C LEU A 142 -8.79 -2.76 2.56
N MET A 143 -8.09 -2.63 1.44
CA MET A 143 -6.65 -2.91 1.36
C MET A 143 -5.89 -1.81 0.64
N GLN A 144 -4.65 -1.61 1.06
CA GLN A 144 -3.63 -0.85 0.35
C GLN A 144 -3.02 -1.74 -0.73
N ILE A 145 -2.90 -1.22 -1.94
CA ILE A 145 -2.16 -1.84 -3.03
C ILE A 145 -1.03 -0.91 -3.46
N THR A 146 0.19 -1.46 -3.53
CA THR A 146 1.34 -0.78 -4.10
C THR A 146 1.95 -1.67 -5.17
N VAL A 147 2.16 -1.12 -6.36
CA VAL A 147 2.81 -1.78 -7.49
C VAL A 147 4.20 -1.18 -7.67
N GLY A 148 5.22 -1.98 -7.87
CA GLY A 148 6.63 -1.58 -7.90
C GLY A 148 7.08 -0.94 -9.22
N SER A 149 6.28 -0.02 -9.75
CA SER A 149 6.55 0.84 -10.90
C SER A 149 5.62 2.04 -10.83
N GLY A 150 6.08 3.23 -11.24
CA GLY A 150 5.21 4.41 -11.38
C GLY A 150 4.27 4.32 -12.58
N THR A 151 4.63 3.49 -13.57
CA THR A 151 3.88 3.26 -14.81
C THR A 151 3.79 1.77 -15.14
N PRO A 152 3.15 0.95 -14.25
CA PRO A 152 3.06 -0.49 -14.48
C PRO A 152 2.22 -0.81 -15.72
N GLU A 153 2.57 -1.90 -16.38
CA GLU A 153 1.77 -2.44 -17.49
C GLU A 153 0.41 -2.97 -17.00
N MET A 154 -0.51 -3.14 -17.93
CA MET A 154 -1.79 -3.77 -17.63
C MET A 154 -1.57 -5.24 -17.24
N PRO A 155 -2.22 -5.73 -16.17
CA PRO A 155 -2.05 -7.11 -15.73
C PRO A 155 -2.53 -8.11 -16.79
N VAL A 156 -1.81 -9.21 -16.92
CA VAL A 156 -2.18 -10.33 -17.79
C VAL A 156 -3.05 -11.31 -17.01
N HIS A 157 -4.31 -11.48 -17.43
CA HIS A 157 -5.22 -12.43 -16.78
C HIS A 157 -4.92 -13.86 -17.21
N VAL A 158 -4.72 -14.73 -16.22
CA VAL A 158 -4.45 -16.17 -16.41
C VAL A 158 -5.74 -16.99 -16.38
N CYS A 159 -6.65 -16.64 -15.48
CA CYS A 159 -7.96 -17.29 -15.36
C CYS A 159 -9.03 -16.23 -15.11
N HIS A 160 -9.87 -15.96 -16.12
CA HIS A 160 -10.89 -14.91 -16.08
C HIS A 160 -12.23 -15.44 -16.59
N PRO A 161 -13.41 -15.06 -16.00
CA PRO A 161 -14.71 -15.56 -16.40
C PRO A 161 -15.09 -15.28 -17.86
N LYS A 162 -14.43 -14.32 -18.52
CA LYS A 162 -14.58 -14.08 -19.95
C LYS A 162 -14.21 -15.31 -20.80
N ASN A 163 -13.23 -16.10 -20.36
CA ASN A 163 -12.65 -17.20 -21.14
C ASN A 163 -12.66 -18.53 -20.38
N LYS A 164 -13.11 -18.55 -19.15
CA LYS A 164 -13.09 -19.72 -18.24
C LYS A 164 -14.40 -19.78 -17.46
N ASP A 165 -14.70 -20.92 -16.90
CA ASP A 165 -15.80 -21.09 -15.96
C ASP A 165 -15.68 -20.15 -14.74
N LEU A 166 -16.82 -19.67 -14.23
CA LEU A 166 -16.86 -18.71 -13.13
C LEU A 166 -16.27 -19.32 -11.84
N GLU A 167 -16.61 -20.57 -11.53
CA GLU A 167 -16.13 -21.25 -10.32
C GLU A 167 -14.63 -21.58 -10.43
N LEU A 168 -14.15 -21.93 -11.63
CA LEU A 168 -12.72 -22.09 -11.88
C LEU A 168 -11.97 -20.75 -11.66
N SER A 169 -12.55 -19.66 -12.13
CA SER A 169 -11.96 -18.31 -11.95
C SER A 169 -11.97 -17.89 -10.48
N ARG A 170 -13.02 -18.23 -9.73
CA ARG A 170 -13.12 -17.97 -8.29
C ARG A 170 -12.10 -18.78 -7.49
N ARG A 171 -11.71 -19.96 -7.97
CA ARG A 171 -10.64 -20.79 -7.41
C ARG A 171 -9.25 -20.46 -7.98
N PHE A 172 -9.10 -19.29 -8.62
CA PHE A 172 -7.85 -18.80 -9.20
C PHE A 172 -7.25 -19.69 -10.29
N GLY A 173 -8.05 -20.60 -10.87
CA GLY A 173 -7.64 -21.55 -11.88
C GLY A 173 -7.43 -22.99 -11.38
N ALA A 174 -7.58 -23.25 -10.08
CA ALA A 174 -7.55 -24.61 -9.54
C ALA A 174 -8.78 -25.41 -10.04
N PRO A 175 -8.58 -26.60 -10.67
CA PRO A 175 -9.68 -27.38 -11.26
C PRO A 175 -10.67 -27.92 -10.21
N GLY A 176 -10.19 -28.21 -8.99
CA GLY A 176 -11.01 -28.63 -7.88
C GLY A 176 -10.49 -28.14 -6.54
N PRO A 177 -11.29 -28.23 -5.46
CA PRO A 177 -10.88 -27.78 -4.13
C PRO A 177 -9.68 -28.58 -3.57
N GLU A 178 -9.45 -29.81 -4.02
CA GLU A 178 -8.31 -30.65 -3.65
C GLU A 178 -6.97 -30.11 -4.17
N LYS A 179 -7.01 -29.15 -5.09
CA LYS A 179 -5.85 -28.44 -5.65
C LYS A 179 -5.59 -27.11 -4.94
N ILE A 180 -6.32 -26.83 -3.87
CA ILE A 180 -6.17 -25.62 -3.07
C ILE A 180 -5.67 -26.00 -1.69
N GLU A 181 -4.53 -25.43 -1.30
CA GLU A 181 -3.96 -25.60 0.03
C GLU A 181 -3.95 -24.27 0.77
N LEU A 182 -4.19 -24.31 2.08
CA LEU A 182 -3.97 -23.13 2.93
C LEU A 182 -2.49 -23.02 3.26
N PHE A 183 -1.97 -21.81 3.17
CA PHE A 183 -0.59 -21.51 3.56
C PHE A 183 -0.32 -21.91 5.00
N SER A 184 0.73 -22.71 5.19
CA SER A 184 1.28 -23.09 6.49
C SER A 184 2.76 -22.72 6.55
N PRO A 185 3.18 -21.88 7.52
CA PRO A 185 4.58 -21.53 7.71
C PRO A 185 5.46 -22.71 8.17
N GLU A 186 4.84 -23.77 8.71
CA GLU A 186 5.52 -25.00 9.17
C GLU A 186 5.70 -26.04 8.03
N SER A 187 5.11 -25.80 6.87
CA SER A 187 5.18 -26.74 5.74
C SER A 187 6.59 -26.79 5.15
N ALA A 188 7.08 -28.02 4.89
CA ALA A 188 8.31 -28.24 4.14
C ALA A 188 8.14 -28.15 2.62
N ASP A 189 6.92 -28.00 2.12
CA ASP A 189 6.63 -27.85 0.70
C ASP A 189 7.26 -26.57 0.15
N ARG A 190 7.94 -26.70 -0.99
CA ARG A 190 8.66 -25.60 -1.64
C ARG A 190 7.77 -24.37 -1.91
N ARG A 191 6.49 -24.59 -2.23
CA ARG A 191 5.53 -23.49 -2.50
C ARG A 191 5.29 -22.67 -1.25
N HIS A 192 5.09 -23.32 -0.10
CA HIS A 192 4.90 -22.67 1.19
C HIS A 192 6.19 -21.97 1.66
N LEU A 193 7.35 -22.61 1.49
CA LEU A 193 8.64 -22.03 1.84
C LEU A 193 8.96 -20.78 0.99
N GLU A 194 8.63 -20.82 -0.31
CA GLU A 194 8.79 -19.64 -1.18
C GLU A 194 7.80 -18.54 -0.78
N LEU A 195 6.52 -18.87 -0.60
CA LEU A 195 5.48 -17.92 -0.26
C LEU A 195 5.72 -17.29 1.11
N GLY A 196 6.24 -18.04 2.07
CA GLY A 196 6.57 -17.55 3.42
C GLY A 196 7.55 -16.39 3.45
N LYS A 197 8.43 -16.26 2.43
CA LYS A 197 9.34 -15.12 2.29
C LYS A 197 8.60 -13.82 1.93
N HIS A 198 7.37 -13.93 1.43
CA HIS A 198 6.57 -12.83 0.91
C HIS A 198 5.36 -12.50 1.79
N VAL A 199 5.02 -13.37 2.76
CA VAL A 199 3.95 -13.14 3.74
C VAL A 199 4.52 -12.41 4.95
N VAL A 200 3.98 -11.23 5.26
CA VAL A 200 4.35 -10.45 6.43
C VAL A 200 3.16 -10.42 7.38
N ARG A 201 3.32 -11.04 8.54
CA ARG A 201 2.33 -11.00 9.62
C ARG A 201 2.65 -9.83 10.54
N HIS A 202 1.71 -8.93 10.73
CA HIS A 202 1.91 -7.79 11.63
C HIS A 202 2.32 -8.23 13.04
N ARG A 203 1.63 -9.22 13.59
CA ARG A 203 1.88 -9.76 14.93
C ARG A 203 3.30 -10.33 15.13
N ASP A 204 3.96 -10.71 14.02
CA ASP A 204 5.29 -11.34 14.05
C ASP A 204 6.42 -10.31 13.80
N ARG A 205 6.08 -9.03 13.58
CA ARG A 205 7.05 -7.96 13.35
C ARG A 205 7.62 -7.46 14.68
N VAL A 206 8.93 -7.37 14.73
CA VAL A 206 9.64 -6.81 15.88
C VAL A 206 9.98 -5.35 15.58
N PRO A 207 9.49 -4.38 16.36
CA PRO A 207 9.80 -2.97 16.15
C PRO A 207 11.28 -2.69 16.51
N VAL A 208 11.94 -1.90 15.67
CA VAL A 208 13.27 -1.34 15.93
C VAL A 208 13.10 0.13 16.30
N TRP A 209 13.55 0.50 17.48
CA TRP A 209 13.46 1.87 17.97
C TRP A 209 14.59 2.72 17.40
N GLU A 210 14.22 3.80 16.75
CA GLU A 210 15.15 4.82 16.26
C GLU A 210 15.54 5.79 17.39
N LYS A 211 16.73 6.40 17.28
CA LYS A 211 17.20 7.38 18.27
C LYS A 211 16.27 8.59 18.40
N ALA A 212 15.54 8.92 17.36
CA ALA A 212 14.54 9.99 17.36
C ALA A 212 13.27 9.67 18.17
N GLY A 213 13.15 8.47 18.76
CA GLY A 213 12.07 8.12 19.68
C GLY A 213 10.83 7.52 19.02
N PHE A 214 10.91 7.04 17.79
CA PHE A 214 9.85 6.28 17.12
C PHE A 214 10.29 4.84 16.81
N ALA A 215 9.34 3.95 16.53
CA ALA A 215 9.65 2.57 16.17
C ALA A 215 9.32 2.30 14.69
N ARG A 216 10.16 1.50 14.04
CA ARG A 216 10.06 1.08 12.66
C ARG A 216 9.95 -0.43 12.55
N MET A 217 9.04 -0.90 11.71
CA MET A 217 8.87 -2.32 11.38
C MET A 217 8.94 -2.46 9.86
N THR A 218 9.97 -3.15 9.34
CA THR A 218 10.12 -3.34 7.90
C THR A 218 9.14 -4.39 7.38
N TYR A 219 8.34 -4.02 6.40
CA TYR A 219 7.39 -4.88 5.70
C TYR A 219 7.90 -5.32 4.34
N VAL A 220 8.48 -4.40 3.57
CA VAL A 220 9.04 -4.67 2.25
C VAL A 220 10.45 -4.11 2.20
N GLY A 221 11.41 -4.90 1.71
CA GLY A 221 12.82 -4.56 1.68
C GLY A 221 13.67 -5.47 2.55
N GLU A 222 14.84 -5.01 2.97
CA GLU A 222 15.77 -5.78 3.81
C GLU A 222 15.17 -6.06 5.19
N GLY A 223 15.02 -7.34 5.54
CA GLY A 223 14.35 -7.80 6.77
C GLY A 223 12.82 -7.96 6.65
N GLY A 224 12.24 -7.63 5.52
CA GLY A 224 10.83 -7.85 5.17
C GLY A 224 10.67 -8.74 3.93
N ALA A 225 9.52 -8.64 3.25
CA ALA A 225 9.30 -9.27 1.96
C ALA A 225 10.22 -8.64 0.89
N PRO A 226 10.92 -9.44 0.04
CA PRO A 226 11.95 -8.93 -0.85
C PRO A 226 11.37 -8.21 -2.08
N ALA A 227 11.65 -6.93 -2.25
CA ALA A 227 11.36 -6.15 -3.45
C ALA A 227 12.58 -5.34 -3.89
N HIS A 228 12.63 -4.99 -5.18
CA HIS A 228 13.74 -4.24 -5.76
C HIS A 228 13.37 -2.77 -6.05
N GLY A 229 12.14 -2.50 -6.47
CA GLY A 229 11.71 -1.18 -6.92
C GLY A 229 11.35 -0.21 -5.78
N TYR A 230 10.94 -0.73 -4.63
CA TYR A 230 10.56 0.07 -3.47
C TYR A 230 10.75 -0.69 -2.16
N SER A 231 10.74 0.03 -1.06
CA SER A 231 10.66 -0.53 0.29
C SER A 231 9.50 0.07 1.05
N MET A 232 9.05 -0.59 2.10
CA MET A 232 7.97 -0.10 2.97
C MET A 232 8.22 -0.48 4.42
N ASP A 233 8.18 0.53 5.26
CA ASP A 233 8.17 0.40 6.72
C ASP A 233 6.81 0.81 7.27
N MET A 234 6.39 0.17 8.36
CA MET A 234 5.34 0.68 9.23
C MET A 234 5.99 1.42 10.39
N ILE A 235 5.60 2.66 10.58
CA ILE A 235 6.12 3.54 11.62
C ILE A 235 5.11 3.65 12.75
N HIS A 236 5.56 3.43 13.97
CA HIS A 236 4.84 3.80 15.19
C HIS A 236 5.49 5.05 15.77
N LEU A 237 4.75 6.16 15.78
CA LEU A 237 5.22 7.46 16.22
C LEU A 237 4.49 7.88 17.49
N PRO A 238 5.13 7.78 18.66
CA PRO A 238 4.52 8.21 19.92
C PRO A 238 4.12 9.68 19.92
N LYS A 239 3.10 10.00 20.71
CA LYS A 239 2.69 11.40 20.94
C LYS A 239 3.87 12.24 21.39
N GLY A 240 4.02 13.43 20.80
CA GLY A 240 5.05 14.43 21.15
C GLY A 240 6.40 14.16 20.49
N VAL A 241 6.58 13.06 19.77
CA VAL A 241 7.82 12.79 19.04
C VAL A 241 7.85 13.62 17.75
N ALA A 242 8.99 14.26 17.52
CA ALA A 242 9.30 15.02 16.32
C ALA A 242 10.69 14.64 15.79
N VAL A 243 10.82 14.55 14.48
CA VAL A 243 12.05 14.23 13.75
C VAL A 243 12.56 15.48 13.06
N ARG A 244 13.88 15.73 13.11
CA ARG A 244 14.49 16.82 12.35
C ARG A 244 14.36 16.63 10.83
N PRO A 245 14.40 17.72 10.05
CA PRO A 245 14.42 17.62 8.60
C PRO A 245 15.54 16.70 8.09
N TYR A 246 15.19 15.86 7.14
CA TYR A 246 16.12 14.97 6.43
C TYR A 246 15.79 14.96 4.92
N VAL A 247 16.68 14.42 4.13
CA VAL A 247 16.56 14.35 2.67
C VAL A 247 16.71 12.90 2.23
N ARG A 248 15.92 12.49 1.25
CA ARG A 248 16.12 11.24 0.51
C ARG A 248 16.51 11.52 -0.94
N GLU A 249 17.32 10.64 -1.50
CA GLU A 249 17.71 10.67 -2.91
C GLU A 249 16.60 10.26 -3.88
N VAL A 250 15.60 9.54 -3.36
CA VAL A 250 14.40 9.07 -4.07
C VAL A 250 13.15 9.59 -3.35
N GLU A 251 12.03 9.53 -4.02
CA GLU A 251 10.75 9.90 -3.44
C GLU A 251 10.35 8.94 -2.30
N ASP A 252 9.58 9.47 -1.36
CA ASP A 252 8.86 8.66 -0.39
C ASP A 252 7.42 9.15 -0.20
N ALA A 253 6.58 8.29 0.36
CA ALA A 253 5.18 8.60 0.66
C ALA A 253 4.80 8.10 2.04
N TYR A 254 4.08 8.94 2.80
CA TYR A 254 3.51 8.57 4.09
C TYR A 254 2.01 8.45 3.98
N PHE A 255 1.50 7.29 4.34
CA PHE A 255 0.07 7.03 4.40
C PHE A 255 -0.34 6.74 5.85
N VAL A 256 -1.21 7.58 6.40
CA VAL A 256 -1.62 7.50 7.80
C VAL A 256 -2.61 6.37 7.99
N LEU A 257 -2.31 5.46 8.92
CA LEU A 257 -3.19 4.36 9.31
C LEU A 257 -4.06 4.76 10.51
N GLU A 258 -3.43 5.33 11.53
CA GLU A 258 -4.07 5.68 12.80
C GLU A 258 -3.49 6.99 13.35
N GLY A 259 -4.29 7.73 14.11
CA GLY A 259 -3.87 8.99 14.71
C GLY A 259 -3.79 10.16 13.72
N ALA A 260 -2.87 11.06 13.96
CA ALA A 260 -2.60 12.21 13.10
C ALA A 260 -1.10 12.43 12.95
N LEU A 261 -0.67 12.82 11.76
CA LEU A 261 0.71 13.08 11.40
C LEU A 261 0.84 14.50 10.87
N THR A 262 1.77 15.28 11.40
CA THR A 262 2.17 16.55 10.78
C THR A 262 3.47 16.32 10.01
N VAL A 263 3.44 16.65 8.72
CA VAL A 263 4.61 16.59 7.83
C VAL A 263 5.00 18.02 7.46
N GLY A 264 6.29 18.33 7.54
CA GLY A 264 6.85 19.61 7.16
C GLY A 264 7.81 19.49 5.98
N TRP A 265 7.79 20.50 5.11
CA TRP A 265 8.79 20.71 4.06
C TRP A 265 9.57 21.98 4.34
N GLU A 266 10.85 21.96 4.01
CA GLU A 266 11.74 23.11 4.14
C GLU A 266 12.37 23.44 2.80
N GLN A 267 12.36 24.74 2.43
CA GLN A 267 13.05 25.24 1.25
C GLN A 267 13.40 26.72 1.44
N ASP A 268 14.67 27.07 1.22
CA ASP A 268 15.20 28.46 1.26
C ASP A 268 14.86 29.20 2.56
N GLY A 269 14.81 28.48 3.69
CA GLY A 269 14.46 29.02 4.99
C GLY A 269 12.94 29.16 5.25
N GLU A 270 12.09 28.85 4.26
CA GLU A 270 10.65 28.72 4.44
C GLU A 270 10.32 27.30 4.93
N ILE A 271 9.44 27.21 5.94
CA ILE A 271 8.86 25.95 6.44
C ILE A 271 7.37 25.98 6.21
N VAL A 272 6.86 24.92 5.61
CA VAL A 272 5.42 24.68 5.43
C VAL A 272 5.04 23.34 6.00
N GLU A 273 3.87 23.25 6.60
CA GLU A 273 3.40 22.04 7.26
C GLU A 273 2.00 21.63 6.77
N ARG A 274 1.78 20.32 6.78
CA ARG A 274 0.48 19.72 6.52
C ARG A 274 0.16 18.71 7.61
N ARG A 275 -1.00 18.87 8.25
CA ARG A 275 -1.56 17.85 9.14
C ARG A 275 -2.40 16.87 8.34
N LEU A 276 -2.17 15.59 8.58
CA LEU A 276 -2.80 14.45 7.93
C LEU A 276 -3.56 13.64 8.97
N GLY A 277 -4.75 13.19 8.62
CA GLY A 277 -5.54 12.24 9.40
C GLY A 277 -5.47 10.83 8.83
N ALA A 278 -6.18 9.88 9.46
CA ALA A 278 -6.23 8.51 8.98
C ALA A 278 -6.71 8.43 7.52
N ARG A 279 -5.98 7.63 6.72
CA ARG A 279 -6.15 7.44 5.27
C ARG A 279 -5.72 8.61 4.39
N ASP A 280 -5.19 9.70 4.94
CA ASP A 280 -4.53 10.72 4.14
C ASP A 280 -3.13 10.25 3.72
N LEU A 281 -2.66 10.75 2.58
CA LEU A 281 -1.32 10.47 2.06
C LEU A 281 -0.62 11.79 1.71
N ILE A 282 0.67 11.86 1.98
CA ILE A 282 1.58 12.86 1.42
C ILE A 282 2.71 12.17 0.68
N PHE A 283 3.09 12.73 -0.46
CA PHE A 283 4.22 12.32 -1.27
C PHE A 283 5.33 13.35 -1.15
N ASN A 284 6.53 12.93 -0.77
CA ASN A 284 7.71 13.77 -0.66
C ASN A 284 8.61 13.52 -1.88
N PRO A 285 8.83 14.51 -2.76
CA PRO A 285 9.72 14.38 -3.91
C PRO A 285 11.17 14.11 -3.50
N ALA A 286 11.91 13.42 -4.37
CA ALA A 286 13.36 13.24 -4.21
C ALA A 286 14.07 14.58 -4.00
N GLY A 287 15.04 14.61 -3.08
CA GLY A 287 15.82 15.80 -2.75
C GLY A 287 15.09 16.87 -1.90
N ARG A 288 13.80 16.69 -1.59
CA ARG A 288 13.04 17.64 -0.76
C ARG A 288 13.38 17.43 0.72
N PRO A 289 13.95 18.44 1.45
CA PRO A 289 14.05 18.40 2.90
C PRO A 289 12.67 18.33 3.53
N HIS A 290 12.44 17.30 4.33
CA HIS A 290 11.15 17.08 4.98
C HIS A 290 11.32 16.40 6.34
N TYR A 291 10.28 16.50 7.17
CA TYR A 291 10.23 15.92 8.50
C TYR A 291 8.82 15.50 8.85
N PHE A 292 8.70 14.78 9.94
CA PHE A 292 7.40 14.41 10.50
C PHE A 292 7.39 14.53 12.02
N ARG A 293 6.20 14.77 12.56
CA ARG A 293 5.97 14.83 14.02
C ARG A 293 4.54 14.40 14.36
N ASN A 294 4.38 13.98 15.60
CA ASN A 294 3.06 13.69 16.16
C ASN A 294 2.71 14.73 17.25
N ASP A 295 2.00 15.75 16.88
CA ASP A 295 1.41 16.76 17.76
C ASP A 295 -0.07 16.47 18.09
N GLY A 296 -0.52 15.25 17.80
CA GLY A 296 -1.84 14.74 18.12
C GLY A 296 -1.99 14.38 19.60
N VAL A 297 -3.16 13.84 19.94
CA VAL A 297 -3.50 13.45 21.33
C VAL A 297 -3.25 11.97 21.62
N VAL A 298 -3.02 11.17 20.58
CA VAL A 298 -2.70 9.74 20.62
C VAL A 298 -1.49 9.44 19.77
N ASP A 299 -0.92 8.26 19.94
CA ASP A 299 0.14 7.78 19.05
C ASP A 299 -0.36 7.69 17.60
N ALA A 300 0.53 7.89 16.65
CA ALA A 300 0.25 7.76 15.24
C ALA A 300 0.92 6.51 14.65
N GLN A 301 0.25 5.90 13.69
CA GLN A 301 0.82 4.86 12.83
C GLN A 301 0.65 5.24 11.37
N PHE A 302 1.70 5.05 10.58
CA PHE A 302 1.67 5.30 9.14
C PHE A 302 2.62 4.35 8.40
N THR A 303 2.37 4.11 7.12
CA THR A 303 3.34 3.45 6.26
C THR A 303 4.21 4.49 5.58
N MET A 304 5.51 4.22 5.53
CA MET A 304 6.52 4.96 4.78
C MET A 304 6.94 4.08 3.60
N VAL A 305 6.54 4.46 2.38
CA VAL A 305 6.95 3.79 1.15
C VAL A 305 8.05 4.62 0.50
N VAL A 306 9.18 4.01 0.21
CA VAL A 306 10.37 4.67 -0.37
C VAL A 306 10.64 4.10 -1.75
N GLY A 307 10.90 4.93 -2.75
CA GLY A 307 11.12 4.58 -4.16
C GLY A 307 12.46 3.88 -4.43
N SER A 308 12.85 2.97 -3.54
CA SER A 308 14.03 2.10 -3.69
C SER A 308 13.85 0.85 -2.83
N GLY A 309 14.20 -0.31 -3.36
CA GLY A 309 14.26 -1.56 -2.57
C GLY A 309 15.42 -1.60 -1.57
N LYS A 310 16.42 -0.72 -1.76
CA LYS A 310 17.57 -0.52 -0.87
C LYS A 310 17.90 0.96 -0.80
N PRO A 311 17.04 1.77 -0.11
CA PRO A 311 17.29 3.20 0.01
C PRO A 311 18.57 3.46 0.79
N GLN A 312 19.24 4.58 0.49
CA GLN A 312 20.35 5.05 1.30
C GLN A 312 19.90 5.24 2.75
N PRO A 313 20.71 4.82 3.73
CA PRO A 313 20.38 5.01 5.13
C PRO A 313 20.16 6.49 5.46
N VAL A 314 19.09 6.78 6.17
CA VAL A 314 18.82 8.11 6.74
C VAL A 314 19.01 8.03 8.25
N THR A 315 19.75 8.99 8.80
CA THR A 315 19.83 9.15 10.25
C THR A 315 18.67 10.03 10.71
N PHE A 316 17.79 9.47 11.52
CA PHE A 316 16.69 10.20 12.13
C PHE A 316 17.17 10.80 13.48
N GLU A 317 17.15 12.12 13.57
CA GLU A 317 17.47 12.86 14.79
C GLU A 317 16.20 13.42 15.42
N ALA A 318 16.14 13.46 16.74
CA ALA A 318 15.06 14.12 17.46
C ALA A 318 15.14 15.64 17.25
N ALA A 319 13.98 16.31 17.08
CA ALA A 319 13.87 17.75 16.91
C ALA A 319 14.02 18.51 18.24
#